data_c2c591c4b8c8e6cdd9c8bf2bfe71cf89
#
_entry.id   c2c591c4b8c8e6cdd9c8bf2bfe71cf89
#
_cell.length_a   1.000
_cell.length_b   1.000
_cell.length_c   1.000
_cell.angle_alpha   90.00
_cell.angle_beta   90.00
_cell.angle_gamma   90.00
#
_symmetry.space_group_name_H-M   'P 1'
#
loop_
_entity.id
_entity.type
_entity.pdbx_description
1 polymer ?
#
loop_
_entity_poly.entity_id
_entity_poly.type
_entity_poly.pdbx_seq_one_letter_code
_entity_poly.pdbx_strand_id
1 'polypeptide(L)'
;MEFRETLSIAVRSLRSHRLRSVLTVLGVVVGIAAVVTFVTVGASLKADIVGEVEDSSANNIYLLSTPAEDGGPPDAPRPVFTEHDVSQLRAVDGAVRVVPQGSLPVSALSYRNDTVGRQQVTATTAAAFEGATFLAGRPFESGAREIIVNRQAQTVFDRNLSVGEELRVTRRSGDTTNVTVVGVVNSTGTELPFQSFVSQARFYFPTAPFYETVVESPTLGVNQRAYIQVTVVADPGGLSATQAAVREYLSDADATALQPAGYELSAQTSGDIADSLEDLVGRLTRFVTGLAVLSLLVGAIGIANIMLVSVTERTREIGIMKAVGGRNRDVLVLFLTEATLLGALGALVAVPVGLAGALLATEYADIGLTVPLGWVGLAIAVGLVVGALAGLYPAWRAARVDPIDALRRE
;
A
#
# COMPACT_ATOMS: atom_id res chain seq x y z
N MET A 1 -26.40 28.21 32.41
CA MET A 1 -25.05 28.62 31.90
C MET A 1 -25.08 28.58 30.40
N GLU A 2 -24.69 29.63 29.71
CA GLU A 2 -24.59 29.65 28.26
C GLU A 2 -23.38 28.83 27.81
N PHE A 3 -23.51 28.07 26.72
CA PHE A 3 -22.47 27.21 26.17
C PHE A 3 -21.14 27.93 25.95
N ARG A 4 -21.19 29.23 25.59
CA ARG A 4 -20.00 30.09 25.38
C ARG A 4 -19.20 30.34 26.67
N GLU A 5 -19.87 30.46 27.81
CA GLU A 5 -19.24 30.65 29.13
C GLU A 5 -18.51 29.36 29.55
N THR A 6 -19.18 28.21 29.39
CA THR A 6 -18.62 26.90 29.70
C THR A 6 -17.33 26.64 28.83
N LEU A 7 -17.36 27.01 27.58
CA LEU A 7 -16.22 26.87 26.66
C LEU A 7 -15.03 27.75 27.07
N SER A 8 -15.30 29.01 27.48
CA SER A 8 -14.26 29.96 27.92
C SER A 8 -13.55 29.53 29.19
N ILE A 9 -14.30 28.95 30.14
CA ILE A 9 -13.78 28.41 31.39
C ILE A 9 -12.91 27.17 31.11
N ALA A 10 -13.36 26.25 30.26
CA ALA A 10 -12.63 25.05 29.87
C ALA A 10 -11.28 25.38 29.21
N VAL A 11 -11.24 26.34 28.28
CA VAL A 11 -10.00 26.77 27.64
C VAL A 11 -9.00 27.41 28.60
N ARG A 12 -9.51 28.15 29.62
CA ARG A 12 -8.65 28.77 30.62
C ARG A 12 -8.05 27.75 31.59
N SER A 13 -8.79 26.71 31.95
CA SER A 13 -8.34 25.57 32.77
C SER A 13 -7.21 24.79 32.10
N LEU A 14 -7.28 24.56 30.77
CA LEU A 14 -6.26 23.86 29.99
C LEU A 14 -4.90 24.60 30.00
N ARG A 15 -4.90 25.92 30.12
CA ARG A 15 -3.67 26.73 30.14
C ARG A 15 -2.89 26.66 31.46
N SER A 16 -3.49 26.26 32.57
CA SER A 16 -2.84 26.21 33.89
C SER A 16 -1.92 24.98 34.06
N HIS A 17 -2.20 23.85 33.38
CA HIS A 17 -1.42 22.59 33.53
C HIS A 17 -0.92 22.06 32.21
N ARG A 18 -0.22 22.90 31.41
CA ARG A 18 0.14 22.67 30.01
C ARG A 18 0.84 21.35 29.74
N LEU A 19 1.87 20.97 30.51
CA LEU A 19 2.64 19.75 30.30
C LEU A 19 1.80 18.47 30.42
N ARG A 20 0.91 18.41 31.42
CA ARG A 20 0.07 17.27 31.67
C ARG A 20 -1.01 17.12 30.57
N SER A 21 -1.64 18.25 30.20
CA SER A 21 -2.62 18.27 29.10
C SER A 21 -2.01 17.89 27.76
N VAL A 22 -0.80 18.37 27.46
CA VAL A 22 -0.09 18.01 26.22
C VAL A 22 0.21 16.51 26.16
N LEU A 23 0.76 15.92 27.23
CA LEU A 23 1.09 14.49 27.26
C LEU A 23 -0.16 13.60 27.08
N THR A 24 -1.28 14.00 27.65
CA THR A 24 -2.55 13.26 27.53
C THR A 24 -3.16 13.38 26.14
N VAL A 25 -3.22 14.61 25.61
CA VAL A 25 -3.69 14.87 24.25
C VAL A 25 -2.80 14.14 23.23
N LEU A 26 -1.50 14.04 23.49
CA LEU A 26 -0.54 13.35 22.63
C LEU A 26 -0.87 11.87 22.46
N GLY A 27 -1.33 11.17 23.51
CA GLY A 27 -1.80 9.78 23.41
C GLY A 27 -3.01 9.64 22.46
N VAL A 28 -3.97 10.56 22.54
CA VAL A 28 -5.13 10.60 21.64
C VAL A 28 -4.69 10.96 20.22
N VAL A 29 -3.80 11.94 20.08
CA VAL A 29 -3.26 12.37 18.76
C VAL A 29 -2.55 11.22 18.06
N VAL A 30 -1.63 10.53 18.72
CA VAL A 30 -0.89 9.40 18.12
C VAL A 30 -1.83 8.30 17.66
N GLY A 31 -2.81 7.91 18.50
CA GLY A 31 -3.76 6.87 18.13
C GLY A 31 -4.61 7.22 16.91
N ILE A 32 -5.20 8.41 16.90
CA ILE A 32 -6.06 8.85 15.79
C ILE A 32 -5.23 9.13 14.54
N ALA A 33 -4.06 9.79 14.66
CA ALA A 33 -3.20 10.09 13.52
C ALA A 33 -2.71 8.83 12.83
N ALA A 34 -2.32 7.78 13.59
CA ALA A 34 -1.91 6.51 13.01
C ALA A 34 -3.03 5.88 12.16
N VAL A 35 -4.28 5.85 12.66
CA VAL A 35 -5.42 5.32 11.88
C VAL A 35 -5.66 6.15 10.62
N VAL A 36 -5.69 7.48 10.74
CA VAL A 36 -5.91 8.38 9.59
C VAL A 36 -4.82 8.18 8.54
N THR A 37 -3.53 8.10 8.95
CA THR A 37 -2.42 7.85 8.04
C THR A 37 -2.60 6.52 7.30
N PHE A 38 -2.79 5.42 8.04
CA PHE A 38 -2.87 4.08 7.43
C PHE A 38 -4.08 3.91 6.51
N VAL A 39 -5.25 4.41 6.93
CA VAL A 39 -6.47 4.31 6.11
C VAL A 39 -6.34 5.17 4.85
N THR A 40 -5.73 6.35 4.95
CA THR A 40 -5.52 7.23 3.79
C THR A 40 -4.52 6.62 2.81
N VAL A 41 -3.39 6.08 3.30
CA VAL A 41 -2.40 5.38 2.44
C VAL A 41 -3.04 4.15 1.78
N GLY A 42 -3.83 3.36 2.51
CA GLY A 42 -4.53 2.21 1.96
C GLY A 42 -5.56 2.58 0.90
N ALA A 43 -6.32 3.66 1.10
CA ALA A 43 -7.28 4.17 0.11
C ALA A 43 -6.57 4.72 -1.13
N SER A 44 -5.42 5.38 -0.95
CA SER A 44 -4.60 5.89 -2.04
C SER A 44 -4.05 4.76 -2.89
N LEU A 45 -3.47 3.74 -2.26
CA LEU A 45 -2.96 2.55 -2.93
C LEU A 45 -4.06 1.83 -3.73
N LYS A 46 -5.25 1.64 -3.12
CA LYS A 46 -6.38 1.04 -3.83
C LYS A 46 -6.81 1.86 -5.04
N ALA A 47 -6.91 3.18 -4.91
CA ALA A 47 -7.34 4.04 -6.02
C ALA A 47 -6.35 4.01 -7.19
N ASP A 48 -5.06 3.94 -6.91
CA ASP A 48 -4.00 3.89 -7.90
C ASP A 48 -3.99 2.54 -8.64
N ILE A 49 -4.13 1.41 -7.91
CA ILE A 49 -4.26 0.07 -8.51
C ILE A 49 -5.48 -0.04 -9.42
N VAL A 50 -6.64 0.43 -8.95
CA VAL A 50 -7.89 0.39 -9.75
C VAL A 50 -7.74 1.23 -11.01
N GLY A 51 -7.14 2.42 -10.91
CA GLY A 51 -6.88 3.27 -12.07
C GLY A 51 -5.98 2.61 -13.11
N GLU A 52 -4.92 1.92 -12.69
CA GLU A 52 -4.01 1.21 -13.59
C GLU A 52 -4.67 -0.01 -14.25
N VAL A 53 -5.50 -0.74 -13.50
CA VAL A 53 -6.26 -1.88 -14.03
C VAL A 53 -7.24 -1.44 -15.12
N GLU A 54 -7.93 -0.31 -14.95
CA GLU A 54 -8.88 0.21 -15.95
C GLU A 54 -8.17 0.68 -17.22
N ASP A 55 -6.96 1.24 -17.11
CA ASP A 55 -6.27 1.88 -18.24
C ASP A 55 -5.53 0.90 -19.17
N SER A 56 -4.93 -0.18 -18.68
CA SER A 56 -4.04 -0.99 -19.53
C SER A 56 -4.01 -2.49 -19.28
N SER A 57 -4.50 -2.98 -18.15
CA SER A 57 -4.34 -4.37 -17.72
C SER A 57 -5.64 -5.10 -17.37
N ALA A 58 -6.79 -4.51 -17.67
CA ALA A 58 -8.11 -5.04 -17.29
C ALA A 58 -8.36 -6.49 -17.76
N ASN A 59 -7.79 -6.87 -18.90
CA ASN A 59 -8.01 -8.19 -19.52
C ASN A 59 -6.82 -9.16 -19.36
N ASN A 60 -5.89 -8.86 -18.47
CA ASN A 60 -4.71 -9.70 -18.28
C ASN A 60 -4.96 -10.80 -17.24
N ILE A 61 -4.44 -11.98 -17.57
CA ILE A 61 -4.36 -13.15 -16.67
C ILE A 61 -2.87 -13.44 -16.49
N TYR A 62 -2.38 -13.27 -15.28
CA TYR A 62 -0.98 -13.49 -14.91
C TYR A 62 -0.78 -14.90 -14.39
N LEU A 63 0.09 -15.66 -15.05
CA LEU A 63 0.46 -17.01 -14.66
C LEU A 63 1.78 -16.95 -13.91
N LEU A 64 1.77 -17.38 -12.67
CA LEU A 64 2.89 -17.33 -11.76
C LEU A 64 3.00 -18.65 -10.99
N SER A 65 4.22 -19.02 -10.60
CA SER A 65 4.46 -20.04 -9.58
C SER A 65 4.66 -19.34 -8.24
N THR A 66 3.72 -19.53 -7.31
CA THR A 66 3.69 -18.89 -6.00
C THR A 66 3.81 -19.93 -4.89
N PRO A 67 4.40 -19.62 -3.72
CA PRO A 67 4.37 -20.51 -2.58
C PRO A 67 2.94 -20.86 -2.19
N ALA A 68 2.66 -22.14 -1.91
CA ALA A 68 1.40 -22.60 -1.33
C ALA A 68 1.22 -22.01 0.09
N GLU A 69 -0.02 -21.97 0.60
CA GLU A 69 -0.31 -21.37 1.94
C GLU A 69 0.56 -21.98 3.06
N ASP A 70 0.90 -23.26 2.98
CA ASP A 70 1.77 -23.98 3.91
C ASP A 70 3.24 -24.02 3.42
N GLY A 71 3.57 -23.31 2.33
CA GLY A 71 4.90 -23.25 1.75
C GLY A 71 5.87 -22.47 2.63
N GLY A 72 7.16 -22.80 2.53
CA GLY A 72 8.23 -22.06 3.20
C GLY A 72 8.38 -20.62 2.66
N PRO A 73 9.36 -19.86 3.16
CA PRO A 73 9.64 -18.53 2.64
C PRO A 73 9.90 -18.60 1.13
N PRO A 74 9.42 -17.59 0.36
CA PRO A 74 9.54 -17.62 -1.09
C PRO A 74 11.01 -17.65 -1.54
N ASP A 75 11.35 -18.70 -2.28
CA ASP A 75 12.60 -18.76 -3.04
C ASP A 75 12.53 -17.81 -4.24
N ALA A 76 13.68 -17.59 -4.91
CA ALA A 76 13.69 -16.84 -6.15
C ALA A 76 12.76 -17.49 -7.20
N PRO A 77 11.99 -16.71 -7.98
CA PRO A 77 11.11 -17.25 -9.01
C PRO A 77 11.87 -18.17 -9.95
N ARG A 78 11.35 -19.38 -10.16
CA ARG A 78 11.96 -20.36 -11.06
C ARG A 78 11.23 -20.40 -12.39
N PRO A 79 11.95 -20.61 -13.49
CA PRO A 79 11.33 -20.79 -14.79
C PRO A 79 10.68 -22.17 -14.89
N VAL A 80 9.37 -22.20 -14.91
CA VAL A 80 8.54 -23.43 -14.96
C VAL A 80 7.69 -23.50 -16.23
N PHE A 81 7.33 -22.35 -16.85
CA PHE A 81 6.49 -22.31 -18.04
C PHE A 81 7.34 -22.56 -19.28
N THR A 82 7.14 -23.70 -19.94
CA THR A 82 7.90 -24.07 -21.16
C THR A 82 7.38 -23.37 -22.39
N GLU A 83 8.17 -23.40 -23.50
CA GLU A 83 7.68 -22.92 -24.81
C GLU A 83 6.46 -23.75 -25.28
N HIS A 84 6.36 -25.03 -24.87
CA HIS A 84 5.19 -25.85 -25.09
C HIS A 84 3.97 -25.24 -24.41
N ASP A 85 4.06 -24.90 -23.11
CA ASP A 85 2.97 -24.24 -22.40
C ASP A 85 2.56 -22.94 -23.09
N VAL A 86 3.52 -22.11 -23.48
CA VAL A 86 3.24 -20.86 -24.21
C VAL A 86 2.47 -21.11 -25.51
N SER A 87 2.82 -22.19 -26.23
CA SER A 87 2.14 -22.55 -27.48
C SER A 87 0.71 -23.04 -27.27
N GLN A 88 0.48 -23.82 -26.22
CA GLN A 88 -0.86 -24.32 -25.85
C GLN A 88 -1.76 -23.18 -25.32
N LEU A 89 -1.20 -22.30 -24.49
CA LEU A 89 -1.93 -21.11 -23.99
C LEU A 89 -2.40 -20.19 -25.11
N ARG A 90 -1.65 -20.11 -26.24
CA ARG A 90 -2.10 -19.37 -27.44
C ARG A 90 -3.31 -20.01 -28.12
N ALA A 91 -3.54 -21.29 -27.89
CA ALA A 91 -4.68 -22.03 -28.45
C ALA A 91 -5.90 -22.05 -27.52
N VAL A 92 -5.79 -21.50 -26.33
CA VAL A 92 -6.92 -21.40 -25.37
C VAL A 92 -7.98 -20.44 -25.92
N ASP A 93 -9.24 -20.86 -25.84
CA ASP A 93 -10.36 -20.02 -26.28
C ASP A 93 -10.41 -18.69 -25.51
N GLY A 94 -10.52 -17.59 -26.25
CA GLY A 94 -10.53 -16.24 -25.71
C GLY A 94 -9.14 -15.64 -25.43
N ALA A 95 -8.04 -16.38 -25.62
CA ALA A 95 -6.70 -15.85 -25.53
C ALA A 95 -6.35 -15.05 -26.79
N VAL A 96 -6.24 -13.74 -26.69
CA VAL A 96 -5.86 -12.86 -27.78
C VAL A 96 -4.34 -12.83 -27.98
N ARG A 97 -3.61 -12.84 -26.86
CA ARG A 97 -2.16 -12.70 -26.87
C ARG A 97 -1.53 -13.39 -25.65
N VAL A 98 -0.39 -14.01 -25.84
CA VAL A 98 0.36 -14.67 -24.77
C VAL A 98 1.78 -14.14 -24.75
N VAL A 99 2.18 -13.60 -23.61
CA VAL A 99 3.44 -12.90 -23.39
C VAL A 99 4.28 -13.62 -22.34
N PRO A 100 5.27 -14.40 -22.76
CA PRO A 100 6.23 -15.01 -21.83
C PRO A 100 7.24 -13.97 -21.34
N GLN A 101 7.63 -14.09 -20.07
CA GLN A 101 8.63 -13.22 -19.43
C GLN A 101 9.64 -14.07 -18.66
N GLY A 102 10.91 -13.80 -18.91
CA GLY A 102 12.04 -14.42 -18.23
C GLY A 102 12.96 -13.38 -17.62
N SER A 103 13.72 -13.76 -16.61
CA SER A 103 14.76 -12.90 -16.03
C SER A 103 16.11 -13.18 -16.67
N LEU A 104 16.77 -12.14 -17.16
CA LEU A 104 18.13 -12.24 -17.68
C LEU A 104 19.15 -11.98 -16.58
N PRO A 105 20.07 -12.92 -16.32
CA PRO A 105 21.13 -12.74 -15.31
C PRO A 105 22.23 -11.81 -15.84
N VAL A 106 22.01 -10.51 -15.80
CA VAL A 106 22.97 -9.47 -16.18
C VAL A 106 23.76 -9.03 -14.95
N SER A 107 25.09 -8.92 -15.10
CA SER A 107 25.99 -8.44 -14.06
C SER A 107 26.11 -6.92 -14.05
N ALA A 108 26.17 -6.32 -15.25
CA ALA A 108 26.30 -4.88 -15.41
C ALA A 108 25.75 -4.41 -16.76
N LEU A 109 25.26 -3.18 -16.76
CA LEU A 109 24.90 -2.42 -17.95
C LEU A 109 25.81 -1.20 -18.01
N SER A 110 26.52 -1.01 -19.14
CA SER A 110 27.44 0.09 -19.32
C SER A 110 27.01 0.97 -20.49
N TYR A 111 26.91 2.25 -20.23
CA TYR A 111 26.63 3.27 -21.22
C TYR A 111 27.75 4.30 -21.20
N ARG A 112 28.48 4.40 -22.32
CA ARG A 112 29.70 5.23 -22.43
C ARG A 112 30.73 4.88 -21.33
N ASN A 113 30.96 5.77 -20.37
CA ASN A 113 31.92 5.58 -19.26
C ASN A 113 31.25 5.27 -17.94
N ASP A 114 29.92 5.15 -17.93
CA ASP A 114 29.14 4.84 -16.73
C ASP A 114 28.68 3.39 -16.73
N THR A 115 28.65 2.75 -15.56
CA THR A 115 28.29 1.34 -15.40
C THR A 115 27.43 1.16 -14.17
N VAL A 116 26.24 0.59 -14.38
CA VAL A 116 25.29 0.25 -13.34
C VAL A 116 25.16 -1.26 -13.20
N GLY A 117 25.15 -1.75 -11.96
CA GLY A 117 24.96 -3.16 -11.65
C GLY A 117 23.53 -3.47 -11.19
N ARG A 118 23.16 -4.76 -11.24
CA ARG A 118 21.91 -5.29 -10.65
C ARG A 118 20.63 -4.53 -11.06
N GLN A 119 20.46 -4.30 -12.35
CA GLN A 119 19.21 -3.77 -12.88
C GLN A 119 18.22 -4.92 -13.17
N GLN A 120 16.92 -4.61 -13.13
CA GLN A 120 15.89 -5.56 -13.54
C GLN A 120 15.89 -5.67 -15.07
N VAL A 121 16.32 -6.82 -15.57
CA VAL A 121 16.39 -7.11 -17.00
C VAL A 121 15.43 -8.25 -17.33
N THR A 122 14.43 -7.95 -18.14
CA THR A 122 13.37 -8.90 -18.53
C THR A 122 13.53 -9.29 -19.99
N ALA A 123 13.58 -10.59 -20.24
CA ALA A 123 13.45 -11.13 -21.59
C ALA A 123 11.98 -11.36 -21.91
N THR A 124 11.52 -10.85 -23.06
CA THR A 124 10.12 -11.01 -23.48
C THR A 124 10.01 -11.02 -25.01
N THR A 125 8.82 -11.14 -25.54
CA THR A 125 8.54 -11.08 -26.98
C THR A 125 8.02 -9.71 -27.39
N ALA A 126 8.07 -9.39 -28.69
CA ALA A 126 7.51 -8.14 -29.21
C ALA A 126 6.02 -7.98 -28.90
N ALA A 127 5.31 -9.09 -28.71
CA ALA A 127 3.91 -9.11 -28.30
C ALA A 127 3.65 -8.38 -26.96
N ALA A 128 4.65 -8.24 -26.09
CA ALA A 128 4.52 -7.47 -24.84
C ALA A 128 4.24 -5.98 -25.07
N PHE A 129 4.58 -5.48 -26.26
CA PHE A 129 4.50 -4.05 -26.60
C PHE A 129 3.35 -3.72 -27.55
N GLU A 130 2.51 -4.70 -27.89
CA GLU A 130 1.29 -4.46 -28.66
C GLU A 130 0.29 -3.73 -27.77
N GLY A 131 -0.06 -2.49 -28.13
CA GLY A 131 -0.89 -1.60 -27.31
C GLY A 131 -0.14 -0.81 -26.24
N ALA A 132 1.18 -0.99 -26.11
CA ALA A 132 1.99 -0.20 -25.18
C ALA A 132 2.09 1.27 -25.59
N THR A 133 2.17 2.15 -24.62
CA THR A 133 2.36 3.59 -24.87
C THR A 133 3.85 3.92 -24.93
N PHE A 134 4.36 4.12 -26.15
CA PHE A 134 5.73 4.55 -26.39
C PHE A 134 5.87 6.05 -26.17
N LEU A 135 6.88 6.43 -25.42
CA LEU A 135 7.33 7.83 -25.30
C LEU A 135 8.20 8.23 -26.48
N ALA A 136 8.97 7.27 -27.00
CA ALA A 136 9.82 7.43 -28.19
C ALA A 136 10.17 6.07 -28.82
N GLY A 137 10.37 6.04 -30.11
CA GLY A 137 10.85 4.86 -30.82
C GLY A 137 9.76 3.85 -31.19
N ARG A 138 10.14 2.57 -31.24
CA ARG A 138 9.32 1.43 -31.70
C ARG A 138 9.59 0.16 -30.89
N PRO A 139 8.74 -0.89 -31.01
CA PRO A 139 9.06 -2.23 -30.52
C PRO A 139 10.33 -2.78 -31.16
N PHE A 140 11.04 -3.66 -30.43
CA PHE A 140 12.19 -4.38 -30.98
C PHE A 140 11.75 -5.49 -31.98
N GLU A 141 12.63 -5.84 -32.89
CA GLU A 141 12.45 -6.99 -33.80
C GLU A 141 12.97 -8.28 -33.15
N SER A 142 12.23 -9.39 -33.36
CA SER A 142 12.64 -10.68 -32.84
C SER A 142 13.99 -11.10 -33.48
N GLY A 143 14.95 -11.51 -32.67
CA GLY A 143 16.28 -11.90 -33.12
C GLY A 143 17.28 -10.75 -33.30
N ALA A 144 16.83 -9.49 -33.17
CA ALA A 144 17.70 -8.33 -33.24
C ALA A 144 18.41 -8.07 -31.88
N ARG A 145 19.53 -7.35 -31.94
CA ARG A 145 20.24 -6.85 -30.76
C ARG A 145 19.69 -5.48 -30.33
N GLU A 146 18.39 -5.45 -30.13
CA GLU A 146 17.64 -4.27 -29.82
C GLU A 146 17.03 -4.42 -28.42
N ILE A 147 16.88 -3.30 -27.70
CA ILE A 147 16.23 -3.26 -26.40
C ILE A 147 15.24 -2.11 -26.30
N ILE A 148 14.27 -2.29 -25.41
CA ILE A 148 13.36 -1.23 -24.98
C ILE A 148 13.64 -0.94 -23.51
N VAL A 149 13.49 0.31 -23.11
CA VAL A 149 13.68 0.74 -21.73
C VAL A 149 12.43 1.49 -21.25
N ASN A 150 12.19 1.47 -19.95
CA ASN A 150 11.14 2.33 -19.38
C ASN A 150 11.70 3.74 -19.10
N ARG A 151 10.81 4.65 -18.72
CA ARG A 151 11.17 6.05 -18.38
C ARG A 151 12.26 6.12 -17.31
N GLN A 152 12.18 5.29 -16.27
CA GLN A 152 13.14 5.30 -15.16
C GLN A 152 14.53 4.85 -15.61
N ALA A 153 14.61 3.88 -16.53
CA ALA A 153 15.88 3.42 -17.06
C ALA A 153 16.63 4.50 -17.87
N GLN A 154 15.91 5.49 -18.41
CA GLN A 154 16.57 6.61 -19.10
C GLN A 154 17.47 7.43 -18.16
N THR A 155 17.12 7.52 -16.87
CA THR A 155 17.80 8.37 -15.89
C THR A 155 18.73 7.60 -14.95
N VAL A 156 18.97 6.31 -15.21
CA VAL A 156 19.83 5.47 -14.35
C VAL A 156 21.31 5.81 -14.52
N PHE A 157 21.69 6.28 -15.71
CA PHE A 157 23.06 6.67 -16.03
C PHE A 157 23.26 8.17 -15.84
N ASP A 158 24.50 8.62 -15.67
CA ASP A 158 24.88 10.05 -15.53
C ASP A 158 24.31 10.93 -16.67
N ARG A 159 24.06 10.33 -17.83
CA ARG A 159 23.40 10.95 -18.97
C ARG A 159 22.19 10.16 -19.37
N ASN A 160 21.11 10.86 -19.72
CA ASN A 160 19.88 10.25 -20.16
C ASN A 160 20.10 9.34 -21.38
N LEU A 161 19.63 8.12 -21.26
CA LEU A 161 19.66 7.14 -22.34
C LEU A 161 18.53 7.43 -23.34
N SER A 162 18.85 7.48 -24.62
CA SER A 162 17.92 7.86 -25.69
C SER A 162 17.83 6.78 -26.77
N VAL A 163 16.77 6.83 -27.58
CA VAL A 163 16.62 5.95 -28.75
C VAL A 163 17.76 6.16 -29.73
N GLY A 164 18.30 5.05 -30.24
CA GLY A 164 19.44 5.02 -31.16
C GLY A 164 20.81 4.88 -30.47
N GLU A 165 20.88 4.95 -29.16
CA GLU A 165 22.13 4.80 -28.43
C GLU A 165 22.46 3.33 -28.13
N GLU A 166 23.77 3.04 -28.07
CA GLU A 166 24.28 1.69 -27.78
C GLU A 166 24.56 1.53 -26.26
N LEU A 167 24.11 0.41 -25.74
CA LEU A 167 24.35 -0.05 -24.38
C LEU A 167 25.19 -1.33 -24.42
N ARG A 168 26.21 -1.43 -23.58
CA ARG A 168 26.98 -2.67 -23.41
C ARG A 168 26.40 -3.46 -22.24
N VAL A 169 26.04 -4.71 -22.51
CA VAL A 169 25.46 -5.64 -21.55
C VAL A 169 26.52 -6.66 -21.17
N THR A 170 26.83 -6.79 -19.89
CA THR A 170 27.71 -7.83 -19.37
C THR A 170 26.86 -8.89 -18.68
N ARG A 171 26.85 -10.11 -19.22
CA ARG A 171 26.16 -11.25 -18.60
C ARG A 171 26.92 -11.77 -17.39
N ARG A 172 26.26 -12.57 -16.56
CA ARG A 172 26.91 -13.22 -15.42
C ARG A 172 28.04 -14.19 -15.83
N SER A 173 27.99 -14.74 -17.05
CA SER A 173 29.07 -15.53 -17.65
C SER A 173 30.34 -14.73 -17.93
N GLY A 174 30.29 -13.39 -17.90
CA GLY A 174 31.35 -12.48 -18.28
C GLY A 174 31.30 -12.03 -19.74
N ASP A 175 30.42 -12.63 -20.55
CA ASP A 175 30.26 -12.25 -21.96
C ASP A 175 29.68 -10.85 -22.09
N THR A 176 30.18 -10.08 -23.03
CA THR A 176 29.72 -8.74 -23.33
C THR A 176 29.06 -8.67 -24.70
N THR A 177 27.93 -7.96 -24.79
CA THR A 177 27.21 -7.75 -26.04
C THR A 177 26.75 -6.30 -26.13
N ASN A 178 26.91 -5.66 -27.26
CA ASN A 178 26.32 -4.35 -27.51
C ASN A 178 24.89 -4.52 -28.03
N VAL A 179 23.99 -3.67 -27.51
CA VAL A 179 22.57 -3.62 -27.90
C VAL A 179 22.17 -2.17 -28.14
N THR A 180 21.24 -1.97 -29.07
CA THR A 180 20.73 -0.63 -29.39
C THR A 180 19.40 -0.38 -28.73
N VAL A 181 19.22 0.76 -28.07
CA VAL A 181 17.93 1.21 -27.55
C VAL A 181 17.05 1.65 -28.72
N VAL A 182 15.94 0.96 -28.96
CA VAL A 182 15.02 1.27 -30.08
C VAL A 182 13.70 1.86 -29.63
N GLY A 183 13.40 1.78 -28.34
CA GLY A 183 12.16 2.33 -27.79
C GLY A 183 12.28 2.70 -26.32
N VAL A 184 11.49 3.69 -25.94
CA VAL A 184 11.24 4.08 -24.57
C VAL A 184 9.75 3.97 -24.31
N VAL A 185 9.37 3.17 -23.34
CA VAL A 185 7.96 2.88 -23.01
C VAL A 185 7.59 3.45 -21.64
N ASN A 186 6.36 3.89 -21.48
CA ASN A 186 5.83 4.28 -20.19
C ASN A 186 5.39 3.03 -19.41
N SER A 187 4.59 2.15 -20.05
CA SER A 187 4.15 0.86 -19.52
C SER A 187 3.99 -0.11 -20.70
N THR A 188 4.22 -1.39 -20.46
CA THR A 188 3.97 -2.44 -21.45
C THR A 188 2.51 -2.89 -21.48
N GLY A 189 1.74 -2.58 -20.43
CA GLY A 189 0.38 -3.07 -20.26
C GLY A 189 0.28 -4.55 -19.89
N THR A 190 1.41 -5.27 -19.79
CA THR A 190 1.47 -6.70 -19.42
C THR A 190 2.24 -6.92 -18.10
N GLU A 191 2.59 -5.85 -17.42
CA GLU A 191 3.24 -5.87 -16.11
C GLU A 191 2.23 -6.19 -15.02
N LEU A 192 2.71 -6.77 -13.93
CA LEU A 192 1.88 -6.95 -12.73
C LEU A 192 1.51 -5.58 -12.15
N PRO A 193 0.26 -5.35 -11.75
CA PRO A 193 -0.22 -4.04 -11.31
C PRO A 193 0.63 -3.39 -10.20
N PHE A 194 1.20 -4.20 -9.28
CA PHE A 194 2.04 -3.68 -8.20
C PHE A 194 3.47 -3.34 -8.62
N GLN A 195 3.92 -3.77 -9.80
CA GLN A 195 5.30 -3.51 -10.27
C GLN A 195 5.49 -2.07 -10.75
N SER A 196 4.43 -1.39 -11.12
CA SER A 196 4.46 0.01 -11.51
C SER A 196 4.62 0.96 -10.32
N PHE A 197 4.19 0.56 -9.11
CA PHE A 197 4.40 1.35 -7.88
C PHE A 197 5.87 1.46 -7.47
N VAL A 198 6.71 0.55 -7.93
CA VAL A 198 8.13 0.62 -7.66
C VAL A 198 8.78 1.26 -8.87
N SER A 199 9.10 2.56 -8.77
CA SER A 199 9.79 3.34 -9.80
C SER A 199 11.18 2.76 -10.09
N GLN A 200 11.23 1.53 -10.63
CA GLN A 200 12.47 0.84 -10.97
C GLN A 200 12.80 0.96 -12.45
N ALA A 201 14.08 1.13 -12.71
CA ALA A 201 14.59 1.05 -14.08
C ALA A 201 14.44 -0.38 -14.63
N ARG A 202 13.79 -0.51 -15.78
CA ARG A 202 13.55 -1.79 -16.45
C ARG A 202 14.09 -1.77 -17.87
N PHE A 203 14.73 -2.87 -18.22
CA PHE A 203 15.33 -3.09 -19.53
C PHE A 203 14.69 -4.35 -20.12
N TYR A 204 14.07 -4.21 -21.29
CA TYR A 204 13.37 -5.30 -21.98
C TYR A 204 14.20 -5.77 -23.17
N PHE A 205 14.51 -7.04 -23.17
CA PHE A 205 15.29 -7.72 -24.19
C PHE A 205 14.41 -8.69 -24.97
N PRO A 206 14.62 -8.89 -26.27
CA PRO A 206 13.99 -9.98 -26.98
C PRO A 206 14.45 -11.32 -26.41
N THR A 207 13.55 -12.32 -26.37
CA THR A 207 13.90 -13.67 -25.95
C THR A 207 15.05 -14.24 -26.80
N ALA A 208 14.97 -14.14 -28.11
CA ALA A 208 16.09 -14.46 -28.99
C ALA A 208 16.83 -13.18 -29.40
N PRO A 209 18.18 -13.14 -29.35
CA PRO A 209 19.11 -14.21 -29.01
C PRO A 209 19.58 -14.26 -27.56
N PHE A 210 18.94 -13.52 -26.65
CA PHE A 210 19.49 -13.24 -25.29
C PHE A 210 19.09 -14.25 -24.23
N TYR A 211 17.91 -14.86 -24.35
CA TYR A 211 17.36 -15.73 -23.29
C TYR A 211 17.66 -17.20 -23.59
N GLU A 212 18.49 -17.82 -22.76
CA GLU A 212 19.02 -19.18 -22.93
C GLU A 212 18.60 -20.13 -21.82
N THR A 213 17.71 -19.69 -20.91
CA THR A 213 17.20 -20.55 -19.82
C THR A 213 16.33 -21.65 -20.42
N VAL A 214 16.76 -22.90 -20.26
CA VAL A 214 16.06 -24.08 -20.79
C VAL A 214 15.80 -25.10 -19.68
N VAL A 215 14.70 -25.82 -19.82
CA VAL A 215 14.33 -26.97 -19.01
C VAL A 215 13.88 -28.11 -19.95
N GLU A 216 13.96 -29.35 -19.49
CA GLU A 216 13.37 -30.47 -20.19
C GLU A 216 11.85 -30.43 -20.05
N SER A 217 11.12 -30.36 -21.15
CA SER A 217 9.65 -30.42 -21.17
C SER A 217 9.19 -31.82 -20.75
N PRO A 218 8.41 -31.96 -19.68
CA PRO A 218 7.86 -33.25 -19.27
C PRO A 218 7.01 -33.92 -20.36
N THR A 219 6.26 -33.16 -21.12
CA THR A 219 5.37 -33.67 -22.18
C THR A 219 6.14 -34.07 -23.42
N LEU A 220 7.18 -33.32 -23.83
CA LEU A 220 7.87 -33.53 -25.10
C LEU A 220 9.20 -34.27 -24.94
N GLY A 221 9.79 -34.34 -23.76
CA GLY A 221 11.07 -34.98 -23.48
C GLY A 221 12.28 -34.29 -24.14
N VAL A 222 12.15 -33.00 -24.49
CA VAL A 222 13.22 -32.20 -25.11
C VAL A 222 13.41 -30.88 -24.32
N ASN A 223 14.64 -30.37 -24.39
CA ASN A 223 14.98 -29.10 -23.80
C ASN A 223 14.27 -27.95 -24.52
N GLN A 224 13.53 -27.14 -23.78
CA GLN A 224 12.84 -25.95 -24.27
C GLN A 224 13.15 -24.75 -23.41
N ARG A 225 12.98 -23.53 -23.95
CA ARG A 225 13.02 -22.32 -23.15
C ARG A 225 11.92 -22.39 -22.10
N ALA A 226 12.24 -21.90 -20.89
CA ALA A 226 11.28 -21.83 -19.82
C ALA A 226 11.28 -20.43 -19.18
N TYR A 227 10.11 -19.98 -18.81
CA TYR A 227 9.82 -18.63 -18.35
C TYR A 227 9.34 -18.64 -16.89
N ILE A 228 9.59 -17.53 -16.19
CA ILE A 228 9.16 -17.37 -14.79
C ILE A 228 7.70 -16.91 -14.68
N GLN A 229 7.21 -16.28 -15.73
CA GLN A 229 5.87 -15.70 -15.80
C GLN A 229 5.36 -15.77 -17.24
N VAL A 230 4.05 -15.98 -17.38
CA VAL A 230 3.34 -15.83 -18.65
C VAL A 230 2.12 -14.94 -18.40
N THR A 231 1.92 -13.94 -19.25
CA THR A 231 0.71 -13.13 -19.24
C THR A 231 -0.16 -13.50 -20.42
N VAL A 232 -1.39 -13.92 -20.16
CA VAL A 232 -2.41 -14.14 -21.18
C VAL A 232 -3.33 -12.94 -21.22
N VAL A 233 -3.41 -12.28 -22.36
CA VAL A 233 -4.37 -11.19 -22.58
C VAL A 233 -5.64 -11.80 -23.16
N ALA A 234 -6.73 -11.66 -22.47
CA ALA A 234 -8.04 -12.19 -22.85
C ALA A 234 -8.81 -11.21 -23.73
N ASP A 235 -9.82 -11.73 -24.44
CA ASP A 235 -10.78 -10.90 -25.18
C ASP A 235 -11.63 -10.05 -24.21
N PRO A 236 -11.86 -8.76 -24.51
CA PRO A 236 -12.76 -7.92 -23.69
C PRO A 236 -14.14 -8.55 -23.54
N GLY A 237 -14.56 -8.80 -22.31
CA GLY A 237 -15.81 -9.47 -21.98
C GLY A 237 -15.73 -11.00 -21.85
N GLY A 238 -14.60 -11.64 -22.22
CA GLY A 238 -14.34 -13.08 -22.05
C GLY A 238 -13.42 -13.45 -20.89
N LEU A 239 -12.97 -12.48 -20.09
CA LEU A 239 -11.92 -12.65 -19.09
C LEU A 239 -12.13 -13.87 -18.15
N SER A 240 -13.30 -13.97 -17.53
CA SER A 240 -13.61 -15.06 -16.59
C SER A 240 -13.65 -16.44 -17.26
N ALA A 241 -14.17 -16.52 -18.50
CA ALA A 241 -14.21 -17.76 -19.27
C ALA A 241 -12.77 -18.16 -19.69
N THR A 242 -11.99 -17.23 -20.19
CA THR A 242 -10.59 -17.46 -20.56
C THR A 242 -9.77 -17.83 -19.32
N GLN A 243 -9.97 -17.19 -18.17
CA GLN A 243 -9.30 -17.57 -16.92
C GLN A 243 -9.63 -18.99 -16.50
N ALA A 244 -10.90 -19.41 -16.62
CA ALA A 244 -11.30 -20.78 -16.31
C ALA A 244 -10.64 -21.80 -17.24
N ALA A 245 -10.61 -21.53 -18.55
CA ALA A 245 -9.94 -22.39 -19.54
C ALA A 245 -8.42 -22.45 -19.31
N VAL A 246 -7.79 -21.35 -18.95
CA VAL A 246 -6.37 -21.29 -18.59
C VAL A 246 -6.10 -22.13 -17.32
N ARG A 247 -6.95 -22.03 -16.30
CA ARG A 247 -6.82 -22.85 -15.07
C ARG A 247 -6.99 -24.36 -15.35
N GLU A 248 -7.91 -24.69 -16.24
CA GLU A 248 -8.10 -26.08 -16.68
C GLU A 248 -6.84 -26.60 -17.38
N TYR A 249 -6.29 -25.84 -18.32
CA TYR A 249 -5.01 -26.17 -18.97
C TYR A 249 -3.87 -26.35 -17.96
N LEU A 250 -3.74 -25.45 -16.99
CA LEU A 250 -2.65 -25.49 -16.01
C LEU A 250 -2.69 -26.77 -15.16
N SER A 251 -3.81 -27.46 -15.02
CA SER A 251 -3.89 -28.70 -14.24
C SER A 251 -3.04 -29.84 -14.85
N ASP A 252 -2.75 -29.79 -16.15
CA ASP A 252 -1.98 -30.81 -16.89
C ASP A 252 -0.80 -30.21 -17.69
N ALA A 253 -0.38 -29.00 -17.35
CA ALA A 253 0.69 -28.28 -18.00
C ALA A 253 2.07 -28.81 -17.61
N ASP A 254 3.07 -28.64 -18.50
CA ASP A 254 4.50 -28.87 -18.18
C ASP A 254 4.90 -28.10 -16.90
N ALA A 255 4.43 -26.86 -16.75
CA ALA A 255 4.69 -26.04 -15.62
C ALA A 255 4.27 -26.69 -14.27
N THR A 256 3.20 -27.47 -14.23
CA THR A 256 2.75 -28.19 -13.02
C THR A 256 3.72 -29.30 -12.64
N ALA A 257 4.26 -30.02 -13.60
CA ALA A 257 5.25 -31.07 -13.35
C ALA A 257 6.63 -30.51 -12.98
N LEU A 258 6.97 -29.31 -13.47
CA LEU A 258 8.24 -28.61 -13.18
C LEU A 258 8.24 -27.81 -11.90
N GLN A 259 7.11 -27.71 -11.24
CA GLN A 259 6.92 -26.90 -10.07
C GLN A 259 7.68 -27.45 -8.85
N PRO A 260 8.37 -26.60 -8.07
CA PRO A 260 8.99 -27.02 -6.81
C PRO A 260 7.95 -27.49 -5.79
N ALA A 261 8.33 -28.41 -4.92
CA ALA A 261 7.47 -28.83 -3.81
C ALA A 261 7.13 -27.62 -2.91
N GLY A 262 5.86 -27.48 -2.54
CA GLY A 262 5.37 -26.35 -1.74
C GLY A 262 5.06 -25.08 -2.53
N TYR A 263 5.00 -25.19 -3.86
CA TYR A 263 4.55 -24.12 -4.75
C TYR A 263 3.29 -24.55 -5.50
N GLU A 264 2.50 -23.59 -5.93
CA GLU A 264 1.32 -23.80 -6.77
C GLU A 264 1.28 -22.82 -7.94
N LEU A 265 0.67 -23.22 -9.05
CA LEU A 265 0.44 -22.35 -10.17
C LEU A 265 -0.79 -21.49 -9.91
N SER A 266 -0.65 -20.21 -10.06
CA SER A 266 -1.76 -19.27 -9.98
C SER A 266 -2.05 -18.64 -11.34
N ALA A 267 -3.34 -18.52 -11.67
CA ALA A 267 -3.83 -17.73 -12.78
C ALA A 267 -4.68 -16.60 -12.21
N GLN A 268 -4.08 -15.45 -12.03
CA GLN A 268 -4.67 -14.28 -11.37
C GLN A 268 -4.96 -13.19 -12.38
N THR A 269 -6.13 -12.59 -12.30
CA THR A 269 -6.44 -11.36 -13.03
C THR A 269 -5.92 -10.14 -12.28
N SER A 270 -5.88 -8.99 -12.94
CA SER A 270 -5.58 -7.72 -12.27
C SER A 270 -6.56 -7.44 -11.12
N GLY A 271 -7.84 -7.85 -11.29
CA GLY A 271 -8.84 -7.77 -10.23
C GLY A 271 -8.51 -8.66 -9.02
N ASP A 272 -8.14 -9.93 -9.25
CA ASP A 272 -7.76 -10.86 -8.17
C ASP A 272 -6.55 -10.32 -7.37
N ILE A 273 -5.60 -9.68 -8.05
CA ILE A 273 -4.43 -9.05 -7.42
C ILE A 273 -4.87 -7.84 -6.60
N ALA A 274 -5.75 -6.99 -7.14
CA ALA A 274 -6.29 -5.83 -6.43
C ALA A 274 -7.04 -6.25 -5.16
N ASP A 275 -7.89 -7.28 -5.24
CA ASP A 275 -8.61 -7.84 -4.09
C ASP A 275 -7.66 -8.40 -3.03
N SER A 276 -6.61 -9.10 -3.44
CA SER A 276 -5.58 -9.64 -2.54
C SER A 276 -4.82 -8.52 -1.79
N LEU A 277 -4.52 -7.42 -2.48
CA LEU A 277 -3.90 -6.24 -1.88
C LEU A 277 -4.87 -5.51 -0.95
N GLU A 278 -6.16 -5.40 -1.31
CA GLU A 278 -7.19 -4.85 -0.42
C GLU A 278 -7.30 -5.65 0.88
N ASP A 279 -7.30 -6.97 0.79
CA ASP A 279 -7.30 -7.85 1.95
C ASP A 279 -6.08 -7.67 2.84
N LEU A 280 -4.88 -7.57 2.25
CA LEU A 280 -3.64 -7.31 2.98
C LEU A 280 -3.68 -5.95 3.69
N VAL A 281 -4.05 -4.88 2.98
CA VAL A 281 -4.22 -3.54 3.54
C VAL A 281 -5.29 -3.55 4.64
N GLY A 282 -6.39 -4.27 4.43
CA GLY A 282 -7.46 -4.46 5.41
C GLY A 282 -6.98 -5.14 6.70
N ARG A 283 -6.13 -6.18 6.59
CA ARG A 283 -5.51 -6.85 7.75
C ARG A 283 -4.57 -5.90 8.51
N LEU A 284 -3.72 -5.16 7.78
CA LEU A 284 -2.82 -4.17 8.37
C LEU A 284 -3.59 -3.04 9.05
N THR A 285 -4.64 -2.53 8.41
CA THR A 285 -5.51 -1.50 8.98
C THR A 285 -6.17 -1.98 10.28
N ARG A 286 -6.67 -3.21 10.34
CA ARG A 286 -7.22 -3.81 11.56
C ARG A 286 -6.17 -3.90 12.67
N PHE A 287 -4.95 -4.30 12.36
CA PHE A 287 -3.85 -4.37 13.32
C PHE A 287 -3.50 -2.98 13.87
N VAL A 288 -3.33 -1.98 13.00
CA VAL A 288 -3.04 -0.59 13.39
C VAL A 288 -4.20 0.01 14.20
N THR A 289 -5.45 -0.29 13.82
CA THR A 289 -6.63 0.12 14.59
C THR A 289 -6.62 -0.48 15.99
N GLY A 290 -6.22 -1.74 16.15
CA GLY A 290 -6.03 -2.36 17.46
C GLY A 290 -5.00 -1.63 18.33
N LEU A 291 -3.85 -1.27 17.76
CA LEU A 291 -2.83 -0.46 18.44
C LEU A 291 -3.34 0.95 18.78
N ALA A 292 -4.12 1.56 17.88
CA ALA A 292 -4.72 2.86 18.10
C ALA A 292 -5.74 2.83 19.24
N VAL A 293 -6.54 1.76 19.37
CA VAL A 293 -7.45 1.56 20.51
C VAL A 293 -6.67 1.53 21.83
N LEU A 294 -5.52 0.83 21.87
CA LEU A 294 -4.66 0.84 23.06
C LEU A 294 -4.12 2.24 23.38
N SER A 295 -3.67 2.98 22.34
CA SER A 295 -3.23 4.38 22.50
C SER A 295 -4.35 5.28 23.00
N LEU A 296 -5.56 5.11 22.48
CA LEU A 296 -6.75 5.84 22.92
C LEU A 296 -7.13 5.51 24.36
N LEU A 297 -7.00 4.25 24.80
CA LEU A 297 -7.22 3.86 26.19
C LEU A 297 -6.23 4.55 27.13
N VAL A 298 -4.95 4.59 26.76
CA VAL A 298 -3.93 5.32 27.53
C VAL A 298 -4.27 6.82 27.60
N GLY A 299 -4.66 7.42 26.46
CA GLY A 299 -5.13 8.80 26.39
C GLY A 299 -6.37 9.05 27.25
N ALA A 300 -7.35 8.14 27.22
CA ALA A 300 -8.56 8.22 28.04
C ALA A 300 -8.26 8.17 29.55
N ILE A 301 -7.38 7.25 29.97
CA ILE A 301 -6.89 7.17 31.36
C ILE A 301 -6.19 8.47 31.75
N GLY A 302 -5.39 9.03 30.86
CA GLY A 302 -4.74 10.33 31.05
C GLY A 302 -5.76 11.46 31.25
N ILE A 303 -6.80 11.56 30.38
CA ILE A 303 -7.87 12.52 30.49
C ILE A 303 -8.58 12.35 31.85
N ALA A 304 -8.96 11.12 32.20
CA ALA A 304 -9.63 10.82 33.46
C ALA A 304 -8.78 11.25 34.66
N ASN A 305 -7.47 10.97 34.65
CA ASN A 305 -6.57 11.34 35.75
C ASN A 305 -6.43 12.87 35.88
N ILE A 306 -6.29 13.59 34.78
CA ILE A 306 -6.25 15.06 34.77
C ILE A 306 -7.55 15.62 35.37
N MET A 307 -8.68 15.10 34.92
CA MET A 307 -9.98 15.55 35.39
C MET A 307 -10.20 15.27 36.86
N LEU A 308 -9.72 14.12 37.37
CA LEU A 308 -9.79 13.81 38.81
C LEU A 308 -8.96 14.79 39.64
N VAL A 309 -7.77 15.15 39.21
CA VAL A 309 -6.95 16.16 39.88
C VAL A 309 -7.63 17.53 39.82
N SER A 310 -8.15 17.93 38.64
CA SER A 310 -8.89 19.19 38.48
C SER A 310 -10.09 19.28 39.41
N VAL A 311 -10.84 18.18 39.59
CA VAL A 311 -11.97 18.11 40.54
C VAL A 311 -11.49 18.35 41.97
N THR A 312 -10.37 17.75 42.39
CA THR A 312 -9.82 17.94 43.74
C THR A 312 -9.30 19.35 43.97
N GLU A 313 -8.62 19.95 43.02
CA GLU A 313 -8.12 21.34 43.07
C GLU A 313 -9.25 22.36 43.08
N ARG A 314 -10.36 22.11 42.38
CA ARG A 314 -11.53 22.99 42.26
C ARG A 314 -12.69 22.63 43.17
N THR A 315 -12.45 21.77 44.20
CA THR A 315 -13.51 21.31 45.15
C THR A 315 -14.24 22.47 45.79
N ARG A 316 -13.54 23.53 46.22
CA ARG A 316 -14.13 24.73 46.82
C ARG A 316 -15.01 25.50 45.84
N GLU A 317 -14.59 25.66 44.60
CA GLU A 317 -15.38 26.32 43.54
C GLU A 317 -16.69 25.56 43.29
N ILE A 318 -16.60 24.19 43.22
CA ILE A 318 -17.77 23.31 43.10
C ILE A 318 -18.72 23.49 44.28
N GLY A 319 -18.18 23.58 45.50
CA GLY A 319 -18.96 23.82 46.71
C GLY A 319 -19.71 25.14 46.66
N ILE A 320 -19.04 26.24 46.27
CA ILE A 320 -19.66 27.57 46.11
C ILE A 320 -20.76 27.52 45.04
N MET A 321 -20.49 26.93 43.90
CA MET A 321 -21.47 26.80 42.80
C MET A 321 -22.74 26.10 43.26
N LYS A 322 -22.62 25.04 44.05
CA LYS A 322 -23.77 24.29 44.61
C LYS A 322 -24.48 25.05 45.74
N ALA A 323 -23.72 25.79 46.56
CA ALA A 323 -24.30 26.61 47.63
C ALA A 323 -25.17 27.76 47.10
N VAL A 324 -24.85 28.31 45.92
CA VAL A 324 -25.62 29.35 45.20
C VAL A 324 -26.80 28.76 44.42
N GLY A 325 -27.03 27.44 44.48
CA GLY A 325 -28.20 26.77 43.87
C GLY A 325 -27.91 25.97 42.58
N GLY A 326 -26.64 25.76 42.25
CA GLY A 326 -26.24 24.88 41.11
C GLY A 326 -26.63 23.42 41.37
N ARG A 327 -27.21 22.79 40.36
CA ARG A 327 -27.63 21.37 40.41
C ARG A 327 -26.45 20.43 40.13
N ASN A 328 -26.49 19.21 40.66
CA ASN A 328 -25.51 18.17 40.35
C ASN A 328 -25.30 17.96 38.83
N ARG A 329 -26.38 18.12 38.07
CA ARG A 329 -26.34 18.01 36.59
C ARG A 329 -25.51 19.14 35.95
N ASP A 330 -25.54 20.35 36.51
CA ASP A 330 -24.80 21.48 35.97
C ASP A 330 -23.29 21.27 36.13
N VAL A 331 -22.87 20.75 37.30
CA VAL A 331 -21.47 20.35 37.56
C VAL A 331 -21.06 19.20 36.65
N LEU A 332 -21.90 18.17 36.51
CA LEU A 332 -21.61 17.03 35.63
C LEU A 332 -21.42 17.48 34.20
N VAL A 333 -22.31 18.29 33.65
CA VAL A 333 -22.24 18.78 32.27
C VAL A 333 -20.99 19.65 32.08
N LEU A 334 -20.63 20.49 33.04
CA LEU A 334 -19.43 21.33 32.98
C LEU A 334 -18.15 20.47 32.78
N PHE A 335 -17.93 19.52 33.69
CA PHE A 335 -16.73 18.67 33.63
C PHE A 335 -16.75 17.69 32.44
N LEU A 336 -17.93 17.19 32.07
CA LEU A 336 -18.06 16.34 30.89
C LEU A 336 -17.74 17.11 29.58
N THR A 337 -18.19 18.36 29.48
CA THR A 337 -17.86 19.24 28.36
C THR A 337 -16.34 19.50 28.28
N GLU A 338 -15.70 19.75 29.44
CA GLU A 338 -14.25 19.97 29.52
C GLU A 338 -13.48 18.75 29.02
N ALA A 339 -13.85 17.53 29.43
CA ALA A 339 -13.23 16.29 28.97
C ALA A 339 -13.47 16.03 27.46
N THR A 340 -14.70 16.28 27.00
CA THR A 340 -15.03 16.13 25.56
C THR A 340 -14.24 17.10 24.70
N LEU A 341 -14.01 18.32 25.18
CA LEU A 341 -13.15 19.30 24.49
C LEU A 341 -11.70 18.85 24.38
N LEU A 342 -11.17 18.18 25.41
CA LEU A 342 -9.82 17.60 25.36
C LEU A 342 -9.74 16.53 24.27
N GLY A 343 -10.73 15.66 24.17
CA GLY A 343 -10.82 14.67 23.11
C GLY A 343 -10.97 15.30 21.72
N ALA A 344 -11.80 16.34 21.61
CA ALA A 344 -12.00 17.09 20.38
C ALA A 344 -10.70 17.80 19.92
N LEU A 345 -9.97 18.42 20.83
CA LEU A 345 -8.67 19.04 20.53
C LEU A 345 -7.65 18.00 20.07
N GLY A 346 -7.65 16.82 20.73
CA GLY A 346 -6.83 15.69 20.29
C GLY A 346 -7.12 15.29 18.86
N ALA A 347 -8.39 15.10 18.51
CA ALA A 347 -8.81 14.76 17.14
C ALA A 347 -8.50 15.87 16.12
N LEU A 348 -8.72 17.14 16.51
CA LEU A 348 -8.45 18.29 15.65
C LEU A 348 -6.97 18.42 15.26
N VAL A 349 -6.07 18.04 16.16
CA VAL A 349 -4.62 17.99 15.88
C VAL A 349 -4.24 16.69 15.16
N ALA A 350 -4.86 15.57 15.55
CA ALA A 350 -4.55 14.27 14.99
C ALA A 350 -4.84 14.15 13.50
N VAL A 351 -5.96 14.72 13.03
CA VAL A 351 -6.35 14.64 11.62
C VAL A 351 -5.33 15.31 10.70
N PRO A 352 -4.91 16.57 10.89
CA PRO A 352 -3.86 17.18 10.08
C PRO A 352 -2.53 16.43 10.16
N VAL A 353 -2.14 15.95 11.35
CA VAL A 353 -0.90 15.18 11.53
C VAL A 353 -0.97 13.86 10.77
N GLY A 354 -2.10 13.15 10.85
CA GLY A 354 -2.31 11.90 10.12
C GLY A 354 -2.35 12.10 8.60
N LEU A 355 -2.99 13.17 8.12
CA LEU A 355 -3.00 13.51 6.69
C LEU A 355 -1.61 13.93 6.20
N ALA A 356 -0.84 14.66 7.00
CA ALA A 356 0.55 15.00 6.67
C ALA A 356 1.42 13.73 6.59
N GLY A 357 1.25 12.80 7.54
CA GLY A 357 1.91 11.50 7.49
C GLY A 357 1.54 10.69 6.25
N ALA A 358 0.26 10.69 5.86
CA ALA A 358 -0.22 10.02 4.66
C ALA A 358 0.37 10.67 3.39
N LEU A 359 0.39 12.00 3.33
CA LEU A 359 0.97 12.75 2.20
C LEU A 359 2.45 12.42 2.02
N LEU A 360 3.23 12.42 3.09
CA LEU A 360 4.65 12.05 3.02
C LEU A 360 4.85 10.60 2.58
N ALA A 361 4.00 9.69 3.06
CA ALA A 361 4.08 8.28 2.68
C ALA A 361 3.71 8.06 1.20
N THR A 362 2.66 8.71 0.71
CA THR A 362 2.21 8.60 -0.69
C THR A 362 3.19 9.28 -1.64
N GLU A 363 3.77 10.43 -1.27
CA GLU A 363 4.82 11.09 -2.05
C GLU A 363 6.10 10.23 -2.14
N TYR A 364 6.50 9.59 -1.03
CA TYR A 364 7.64 8.67 -1.04
C TYR A 364 7.39 7.41 -1.91
N ALA A 365 6.15 6.94 -1.97
CA ALA A 365 5.75 5.78 -2.78
C ALA A 365 5.39 6.14 -4.23
N ASP A 366 5.40 7.42 -4.60
CA ASP A 366 5.00 7.93 -5.93
C ASP A 366 3.56 7.53 -6.34
N ILE A 367 2.64 7.55 -5.37
CA ILE A 367 1.21 7.24 -5.56
C ILE A 367 0.33 8.47 -5.31
N GLY A 368 -0.81 8.53 -5.99
CA GLY A 368 -1.78 9.62 -5.85
C GLY A 368 -2.43 9.66 -4.47
N LEU A 369 -2.50 10.84 -3.82
CA LEU A 369 -3.17 10.99 -2.53
C LEU A 369 -4.70 10.95 -2.69
N THR A 370 -5.35 9.96 -2.09
CA THR A 370 -6.82 9.83 -2.01
C THR A 370 -7.27 9.87 -0.56
N VAL A 371 -7.98 10.96 -0.17
CA VAL A 371 -8.44 11.15 1.20
C VAL A 371 -9.84 10.59 1.42
N PRO A 372 -10.03 9.55 2.22
CA PRO A 372 -11.34 8.99 2.52
C PRO A 372 -12.06 9.84 3.59
N LEU A 373 -12.85 10.84 3.16
CA LEU A 373 -13.53 11.80 4.05
C LEU A 373 -14.40 11.15 5.13
N GLY A 374 -14.99 9.99 4.85
CA GLY A 374 -15.78 9.23 5.83
C GLY A 374 -14.95 8.81 7.04
N TRP A 375 -13.70 8.39 6.84
CA TRP A 375 -12.79 7.99 7.91
C TRP A 375 -12.28 9.20 8.71
N VAL A 376 -12.10 10.35 8.05
CA VAL A 376 -11.76 11.61 8.73
C VAL A 376 -12.89 12.02 9.69
N GLY A 377 -14.14 11.94 9.22
CA GLY A 377 -15.31 12.19 10.06
C GLY A 377 -15.42 11.22 11.24
N LEU A 378 -15.16 9.92 11.00
CA LEU A 378 -15.14 8.90 12.05
C LEU A 378 -14.04 9.18 13.09
N ALA A 379 -12.85 9.58 12.65
CA ALA A 379 -11.74 9.93 13.54
C ALA A 379 -12.09 11.07 14.52
N ILE A 380 -12.76 12.09 14.02
CA ILE A 380 -13.26 13.21 14.85
C ILE A 380 -14.32 12.70 15.84
N ALA A 381 -15.27 11.89 15.39
CA ALA A 381 -16.31 11.32 16.24
C ALA A 381 -15.71 10.45 17.36
N VAL A 382 -14.73 9.61 17.04
CA VAL A 382 -14.02 8.78 18.03
C VAL A 382 -13.32 9.64 19.07
N GLY A 383 -12.65 10.73 18.69
CA GLY A 383 -12.01 11.65 19.64
C GLY A 383 -13.00 12.28 20.62
N LEU A 384 -14.17 12.71 20.13
CA LEU A 384 -15.26 13.22 20.95
C LEU A 384 -15.79 12.17 21.94
N VAL A 385 -16.05 10.95 21.46
CA VAL A 385 -16.56 9.84 22.27
C VAL A 385 -15.55 9.44 23.35
N VAL A 386 -14.28 9.33 23.00
CA VAL A 386 -13.20 8.98 23.95
C VAL A 386 -13.09 10.05 25.03
N GLY A 387 -13.12 11.34 24.68
CA GLY A 387 -13.12 12.43 25.62
C GLY A 387 -14.32 12.38 26.59
N ALA A 388 -15.53 12.16 26.06
CA ALA A 388 -16.74 12.05 26.84
C ALA A 388 -16.71 10.84 27.80
N LEU A 389 -16.30 9.66 27.32
CA LEU A 389 -16.20 8.44 28.14
C LEU A 389 -15.16 8.59 29.26
N ALA A 390 -13.99 9.13 28.91
CA ALA A 390 -12.91 9.38 29.88
C ALA A 390 -13.32 10.37 30.98
N GLY A 391 -14.11 11.39 30.64
CA GLY A 391 -14.61 12.39 31.58
C GLY A 391 -15.79 11.96 32.44
N LEU A 392 -16.46 10.85 32.07
CA LEU A 392 -17.73 10.47 32.73
C LEU A 392 -17.58 10.19 34.23
N TYR A 393 -16.59 9.40 34.63
CA TYR A 393 -16.33 9.08 36.01
C TYR A 393 -15.88 10.32 36.84
N PRO A 394 -14.89 11.12 36.40
CA PRO A 394 -14.52 12.35 37.08
C PRO A 394 -15.68 13.36 37.22
N ALA A 395 -16.45 13.58 36.16
CA ALA A 395 -17.60 14.48 36.18
C ALA A 395 -18.69 14.02 37.16
N TRP A 396 -18.96 12.71 37.18
CA TRP A 396 -19.89 12.15 38.16
C TRP A 396 -19.40 12.33 39.61
N ARG A 397 -18.12 12.15 39.88
CA ARG A 397 -17.49 12.36 41.18
C ARG A 397 -17.59 13.84 41.61
N ALA A 398 -17.31 14.77 40.69
CA ALA A 398 -17.46 16.22 40.92
C ALA A 398 -18.89 16.58 41.25
N ALA A 399 -19.88 16.01 40.56
CA ALA A 399 -21.30 16.25 40.82
C ALA A 399 -21.78 15.78 42.23
N ARG A 400 -21.05 14.87 42.87
CA ARG A 400 -21.38 14.34 44.21
C ARG A 400 -20.63 15.02 45.36
N VAL A 401 -19.82 16.03 45.11
CA VAL A 401 -19.14 16.80 46.16
C VAL A 401 -20.18 17.46 47.07
N ASP A 402 -20.04 17.28 48.39
CA ASP A 402 -20.89 17.94 49.38
C ASP A 402 -20.45 19.39 49.53
N PRO A 403 -21.38 20.38 49.42
CA PRO A 403 -21.05 21.78 49.57
C PRO A 403 -20.47 22.15 50.94
N ILE A 404 -20.96 21.47 52.01
CA ILE A 404 -20.53 21.77 53.38
C ILE A 404 -19.09 21.32 53.61
N ASP A 405 -18.78 20.10 53.18
CA ASP A 405 -17.42 19.54 53.25
C ASP A 405 -16.42 20.28 52.34
N ALA A 406 -16.89 20.74 51.17
CA ALA A 406 -16.09 21.50 50.23
C ALA A 406 -15.69 22.89 50.74
N LEU A 407 -16.52 23.55 51.51
CA LEU A 407 -16.28 24.88 52.11
C LEU A 407 -15.49 24.81 53.43
N ARG A 408 -15.44 23.63 54.07
CA ARG A 408 -14.77 23.41 55.37
C ARG A 408 -13.32 22.95 55.25
N ARG A 409 -12.86 22.57 54.03
CA ARG A 409 -11.46 22.25 53.75
C ARG A 409 -10.70 23.56 53.52
N GLU A 410 -9.80 23.90 54.45
CA GLU A 410 -8.78 24.94 54.29
C GLU A 410 -7.70 24.50 53.31
#